data_f675ec8f311d07c0ab256f57fa51694c
#
_entry.id   f675ec8f311d07c0ab256f57fa51694c
#
_cell.length_a   1.000
_cell.length_b   1.000
_cell.length_c   1.000
_cell.angle_alpha   90.00
_cell.angle_beta   90.00
_cell.angle_gamma   90.00
#
_symmetry.space_group_name_H-M   'P 1'
#
loop_
_entity.id
_entity.type
_entity.pdbx_description
1 polymer ?
#
loop_
_entity_poly.entity_id
_entity_poly.type
_entity_poly.pdbx_seq_one_letter_code
_entity_poly.pdbx_strand_id
1 'polypeptide(L)'
;EKNIILDIGFGTGESTIALKTIFPQYSICGIEAYKPGVKNLTTNNMYAHYGDALEVIEKINNDAISQIYMLFPDPWQKKKHRKRRLFNDYTFKIIKSIIRKNGFFHFATDNISYALEAKKIIADNTSCPINFSNNRGFRPITKFEKKGISKKNFIFDLIYIKQ
;
A
#
# COMPACT_ATOMS: atom_id res chain seq x y z
N GLU A 1 7.63 -6.56 20.97
CA GLU A 1 7.67 -6.44 19.50
C GLU A 1 7.20 -5.05 19.09
N LYS A 2 7.95 -4.37 18.20
CA LYS A 2 7.51 -3.08 17.68
C LYS A 2 6.43 -3.32 16.63
N ASN A 3 5.28 -2.68 16.78
CA ASN A 3 4.25 -2.66 15.75
C ASN A 3 4.65 -1.67 14.65
N ILE A 4 4.89 -2.16 13.44
CA ILE A 4 5.36 -1.35 12.31
C ILE A 4 4.29 -1.30 11.23
N ILE A 5 3.99 -0.10 10.78
CA ILE A 5 3.19 0.17 9.58
C ILE A 5 4.13 0.64 8.48
N LEU A 6 4.01 0.06 7.29
CA LEU A 6 4.73 0.44 6.09
C LEU A 6 3.73 1.04 5.08
N ASP A 7 3.97 2.28 4.66
CA ASP A 7 3.17 2.97 3.61
C ASP A 7 4.02 3.08 2.34
N ILE A 8 3.64 2.32 1.33
CA ILE A 8 4.38 2.20 0.07
C ILE A 8 3.77 3.11 -0.99
N GLY A 9 4.56 4.06 -1.50
CA GLY A 9 4.11 5.01 -2.50
C GLY A 9 3.17 6.07 -1.89
N PHE A 10 3.56 6.65 -0.78
CA PHE A 10 2.71 7.57 0.00
C PHE A 10 2.49 8.96 -0.67
N GLY A 11 3.14 9.24 -1.79
CA GLY A 11 2.95 10.49 -2.54
C GLY A 11 3.34 11.73 -1.74
N THR A 12 2.37 12.58 -1.43
CA THR A 12 2.59 13.82 -0.66
C THR A 12 2.74 13.61 0.85
N GLY A 13 2.48 12.42 1.37
CA GLY A 13 2.64 12.05 2.79
C GLY A 13 1.42 12.30 3.67
N GLU A 14 0.33 12.86 3.13
CA GLU A 14 -0.87 13.16 3.93
C GLU A 14 -1.51 11.90 4.52
N SER A 15 -1.55 10.80 3.75
CA SER A 15 -2.07 9.52 4.23
C SER A 15 -1.23 8.94 5.35
N THR A 16 0.09 9.03 5.22
CA THR A 16 1.03 8.52 6.23
C THR A 16 0.92 9.29 7.54
N ILE A 17 0.78 10.61 7.46
CA ILE A 17 0.54 11.47 8.64
C ILE A 17 -0.79 11.11 9.31
N ALA A 18 -1.85 10.90 8.51
CA ALA A 18 -3.14 10.48 9.04
C ALA A 18 -3.09 9.09 9.69
N LEU A 19 -2.33 8.14 9.14
CA LEU A 19 -2.09 6.83 9.75
C LEU A 19 -1.45 6.97 11.14
N LYS A 20 -0.54 7.93 11.34
CA LYS A 20 0.08 8.17 12.65
C LYS A 20 -0.94 8.66 13.69
N THR A 21 -1.91 9.44 13.26
CA THR A 21 -3.00 9.88 14.13
C THR A 21 -3.94 8.72 14.51
N ILE A 22 -4.22 7.83 13.53
CA ILE A 22 -5.11 6.66 13.76
C ILE A 22 -4.41 5.61 14.63
N PHE A 23 -3.10 5.40 14.43
CA PHE A 23 -2.29 4.37 15.09
C PHE A 23 -1.11 4.99 15.85
N PRO A 24 -1.32 5.80 16.90
CA PRO A 24 -0.26 6.53 17.60
C PRO A 24 0.81 5.60 18.23
N GLN A 25 0.42 4.37 18.57
CA GLN A 25 1.29 3.35 19.16
C GLN A 25 2.16 2.60 18.15
N TYR A 26 1.92 2.79 16.83
CA TYR A 26 2.72 2.14 15.78
C TYR A 26 3.90 3.02 15.34
N SER A 27 5.01 2.38 15.01
CA SER A 27 6.08 3.02 14.23
C SER A 27 5.66 3.00 12.77
N ILE A 28 5.60 4.18 12.14
CA ILE A 28 5.19 4.30 10.74
C ILE A 28 6.39 4.69 9.91
N CYS A 29 6.64 3.94 8.83
CA CYS A 29 7.67 4.21 7.85
C CYS A 29 7.03 4.32 6.47
N GLY A 30 7.36 5.37 5.74
CA GLY A 30 6.95 5.55 4.34
C GLY A 30 8.10 5.28 3.37
N ILE A 31 7.78 4.78 2.19
CA ILE A 31 8.72 4.64 1.06
C ILE A 31 8.15 5.39 -0.13
N GLU A 32 8.93 6.31 -0.72
CA GLU A 32 8.47 7.12 -1.85
C GLU A 32 9.65 7.63 -2.69
N ALA A 33 9.45 7.66 -4.01
CA ALA A 33 10.39 8.26 -4.96
C ALA A 33 10.14 9.76 -5.22
N TYR A 34 9.07 10.32 -4.69
CA TYR A 34 8.71 11.73 -4.82
C TYR A 34 9.30 12.56 -3.69
N LYS A 35 10.42 13.25 -3.96
CA LYS A 35 11.18 14.03 -2.97
C LYS A 35 10.35 14.97 -2.10
N PRO A 36 9.39 15.77 -2.64
CA PRO A 36 8.62 16.69 -1.80
C PRO A 36 7.79 15.95 -0.74
N GLY A 37 7.25 14.77 -1.03
CA GLY A 37 6.54 13.96 -0.06
C GLY A 37 7.46 13.45 1.05
N VAL A 38 8.65 12.96 0.70
CA VAL A 38 9.66 12.53 1.68
C VAL A 38 10.04 13.70 2.61
N LYS A 39 10.28 14.88 2.04
CA LYS A 39 10.56 16.09 2.82
C LYS A 39 9.42 16.43 3.77
N ASN A 40 8.16 16.32 3.31
CA ASN A 40 7.00 16.56 4.16
C ASN A 40 6.97 15.63 5.38
N LEU A 41 7.19 14.32 5.19
CA LEU A 41 7.21 13.37 6.31
C LEU A 41 8.36 13.64 7.28
N THR A 42 9.57 13.88 6.78
CA THR A 42 10.73 14.14 7.65
C THR A 42 10.57 15.44 8.43
N THR A 43 9.96 16.47 7.84
CA THR A 43 9.61 17.72 8.54
C THR A 43 8.60 17.48 9.67
N ASN A 44 7.73 16.47 9.54
CA ASN A 44 6.77 16.05 10.56
C ASN A 44 7.34 14.97 11.51
N ASN A 45 8.67 14.83 11.60
CA ASN A 45 9.37 13.87 12.45
C ASN A 45 8.91 12.40 12.22
N MET A 46 8.64 12.04 10.97
CA MET A 46 8.28 10.68 10.58
C MET A 46 9.39 10.02 9.77
N TYR A 47 9.48 8.71 9.88
CA TYR A 47 10.42 7.92 9.08
C TYR A 47 9.96 7.85 7.64
N ALA A 48 10.81 8.29 6.71
CA ALA A 48 10.58 8.20 5.29
C ALA A 48 11.87 7.80 4.56
N HIS A 49 11.75 6.84 3.65
CA HIS A 49 12.83 6.45 2.75
C HIS A 49 12.57 7.03 1.36
N TYR A 50 13.55 7.75 0.84
CA TYR A 50 13.55 8.23 -0.55
C TYR A 50 14.19 7.17 -1.45
N GLY A 51 13.42 6.60 -2.37
CA GLY A 51 13.95 5.61 -3.30
C GLY A 51 12.88 4.69 -3.90
N ASP A 52 13.36 3.68 -4.60
CA ASP A 52 12.50 2.63 -5.17
C ASP A 52 11.97 1.73 -4.04
N ALA A 53 10.65 1.51 -4.08
CA ALA A 53 9.99 0.72 -3.05
C ALA A 53 10.44 -0.74 -3.08
N LEU A 54 10.69 -1.31 -4.26
CA LEU A 54 11.10 -2.71 -4.40
C LEU A 54 12.48 -2.95 -3.76
N GLU A 55 13.45 -2.07 -4.02
CA GLU A 55 14.79 -2.18 -3.43
C GLU A 55 14.78 -2.14 -1.90
N VAL A 56 13.79 -1.46 -1.31
CA VAL A 56 13.65 -1.36 0.14
C VAL A 56 12.98 -2.60 0.71
N ILE A 57 11.83 -3.00 0.16
CA ILE A 57 11.07 -4.14 0.72
C ILE A 57 11.81 -5.46 0.61
N GLU A 58 12.67 -5.63 -0.40
CA GLU A 58 13.55 -6.80 -0.54
C GLU A 58 14.55 -6.97 0.61
N LYS A 59 14.86 -5.88 1.33
CA LYS A 59 15.82 -5.89 2.45
C LYS A 59 15.15 -6.02 3.82
N ILE A 60 13.81 -6.03 3.85
CA ILE A 60 13.06 -6.18 5.10
C ILE A 60 13.05 -7.65 5.51
N ASN A 61 13.29 -7.91 6.78
CA ASN A 61 13.22 -9.27 7.33
C ASN A 61 11.80 -9.84 7.25
N ASN A 62 11.70 -11.16 7.13
CA ASN A 62 10.42 -11.86 7.20
C ASN A 62 9.70 -11.58 8.52
N ASP A 63 8.37 -11.53 8.46
CA ASP A 63 7.49 -11.37 9.63
C ASP A 63 7.72 -10.08 10.45
N ALA A 64 8.37 -9.06 9.85
CA ALA A 64 8.73 -7.82 10.54
C ALA A 64 7.59 -6.78 10.57
N ILE A 65 6.68 -6.79 9.60
CA ILE A 65 5.72 -5.70 9.37
C ILE A 65 4.32 -6.12 9.83
N SER A 66 3.67 -5.26 10.61
CA SER A 66 2.31 -5.50 11.10
C SER A 66 1.24 -5.17 10.06
N GLN A 67 1.43 -4.07 9.36
CA GLN A 67 0.46 -3.57 8.39
C GLN A 67 1.21 -2.94 7.21
N ILE A 68 0.76 -3.22 6.00
CA ILE A 68 1.29 -2.59 4.78
C ILE A 68 0.14 -1.93 4.03
N TYR A 69 0.33 -0.68 3.66
CA TYR A 69 -0.58 0.07 2.80
C TYR A 69 0.08 0.36 1.46
N MET A 70 -0.67 0.15 0.38
CA MET A 70 -0.33 0.59 -0.97
C MET A 70 -1.58 1.23 -1.58
N LEU A 71 -1.70 2.53 -1.40
CA LEU A 71 -2.91 3.27 -1.69
C LEU A 71 -2.77 4.07 -2.99
N PHE A 72 -3.59 3.73 -3.98
CA PHE A 72 -3.66 4.40 -5.28
C PHE A 72 -2.31 4.48 -6.01
N PRO A 73 -1.56 3.35 -6.13
CA PRO A 73 -0.35 3.31 -6.92
C PRO A 73 -0.67 3.62 -8.39
N ASP A 74 0.32 4.11 -9.15
CA ASP A 74 0.12 4.47 -10.56
C ASP A 74 -0.43 3.27 -11.36
N PRO A 75 -1.61 3.39 -11.96
CA PRO A 75 -2.28 2.27 -12.63
C PRO A 75 -1.70 1.95 -14.00
N TRP A 76 -0.84 2.82 -14.57
CA TRP A 76 -0.26 2.63 -15.91
C TRP A 76 -1.31 2.13 -16.92
N GLN A 77 -2.31 2.95 -17.22
CA GLN A 77 -3.53 2.58 -17.95
C GLN A 77 -3.26 1.95 -19.32
N LYS A 78 -2.26 2.44 -20.07
CA LYS A 78 -1.89 1.89 -21.39
C LYS A 78 -1.33 0.48 -21.22
N LYS A 79 -1.89 -0.49 -21.97
CA LYS A 79 -1.53 -1.91 -21.88
C LYS A 79 -0.01 -2.16 -21.90
N LYS A 80 0.73 -1.49 -22.80
CA LYS A 80 2.20 -1.59 -22.91
C LYS A 80 2.96 -1.12 -21.66
N HIS A 81 2.34 -0.31 -20.79
CA HIS A 81 2.96 0.22 -19.57
C HIS A 81 2.58 -0.55 -18.30
N ARG A 82 1.62 -1.49 -18.36
CA ARG A 82 1.15 -2.23 -17.16
C ARG A 82 2.27 -2.99 -16.46
N LYS A 83 3.32 -3.41 -17.18
CA LYS A 83 4.53 -4.01 -16.60
C LYS A 83 5.26 -3.12 -15.59
N ARG A 84 4.95 -1.81 -15.54
CA ARG A 84 5.51 -0.85 -14.59
C ARG A 84 4.70 -0.75 -13.29
N ARG A 85 3.57 -1.46 -13.20
CA ARG A 85 2.74 -1.49 -11.99
C ARG A 85 3.57 -2.01 -10.82
N LEU A 86 3.57 -1.24 -9.74
CA LEU A 86 4.32 -1.61 -8.53
C LEU A 86 3.78 -2.89 -7.90
N PHE A 87 2.44 -3.03 -7.83
CA PHE A 87 1.83 -4.24 -7.34
C PHE A 87 1.73 -5.27 -8.48
N ASN A 88 2.53 -6.31 -8.37
CA ASN A 88 2.61 -7.44 -9.29
C ASN A 88 2.89 -8.74 -8.50
N ASP A 89 2.97 -9.88 -9.18
CA ASP A 89 3.19 -11.19 -8.57
C ASP A 89 4.47 -11.23 -7.71
N TYR A 90 5.56 -10.68 -8.22
CA TYR A 90 6.84 -10.63 -7.51
C TYR A 90 6.78 -9.78 -6.24
N THR A 91 6.25 -8.56 -6.37
CA THR A 91 6.08 -7.65 -5.23
C THR A 91 5.18 -8.24 -4.16
N PHE A 92 4.09 -8.93 -4.56
CA PHE A 92 3.19 -9.54 -3.59
C PHE A 92 3.84 -10.69 -2.82
N LYS A 93 4.68 -11.50 -3.46
CA LYS A 93 5.45 -12.56 -2.77
C LYS A 93 6.34 -11.99 -1.67
N ILE A 94 7.01 -10.85 -1.95
CA ILE A 94 7.83 -10.15 -0.95
C ILE A 94 6.92 -9.60 0.16
N ILE A 95 5.85 -8.88 -0.18
CA ILE A 95 4.88 -8.35 0.80
C ILE A 95 4.38 -9.46 1.73
N LYS A 96 4.00 -10.61 1.17
CA LYS A 96 3.54 -11.77 1.93
C LYS A 96 4.62 -12.32 2.89
N SER A 97 5.90 -12.28 2.49
CA SER A 97 6.98 -12.76 3.37
C SER A 97 7.26 -11.82 4.54
N ILE A 98 7.27 -10.51 4.30
CA ILE A 98 7.62 -9.50 5.31
C ILE A 98 6.48 -9.16 6.29
N ILE A 99 5.23 -9.41 5.93
CA ILE A 99 4.09 -9.28 6.85
C ILE A 99 4.15 -10.41 7.88
N ARG A 100 3.97 -10.05 9.16
CA ARG A 100 3.88 -11.02 10.25
C ARG A 100 2.54 -11.77 10.26
N LYS A 101 2.46 -12.88 10.98
CA LYS A 101 1.20 -13.59 11.22
C LYS A 101 0.15 -12.63 11.82
N ASN A 102 -1.09 -12.72 11.34
CA ASN A 102 -2.21 -11.82 11.65
C ASN A 102 -2.00 -10.35 11.24
N GLY A 103 -0.90 -10.04 10.57
CA GLY A 103 -0.73 -8.76 9.89
C GLY A 103 -1.50 -8.71 8.58
N PHE A 104 -1.64 -7.51 8.00
CA PHE A 104 -2.38 -7.35 6.76
C PHE A 104 -1.71 -6.43 5.73
N PHE A 105 -2.07 -6.64 4.49
CA PHE A 105 -1.77 -5.77 3.36
C PHE A 105 -3.07 -5.18 2.82
N HIS A 106 -3.11 -3.86 2.68
CA HIS A 106 -4.25 -3.13 2.15
C HIS A 106 -3.86 -2.43 0.85
N PHE A 107 -4.48 -2.87 -0.23
CA PHE A 107 -4.36 -2.27 -1.56
C PHE A 107 -5.65 -1.52 -1.90
N ALA A 108 -5.55 -0.30 -2.42
CA ALA A 108 -6.69 0.45 -2.91
C ALA A 108 -6.40 1.12 -4.24
N THR A 109 -7.37 1.15 -5.15
CA THR A 109 -7.29 1.80 -6.45
C THR A 109 -8.68 2.19 -6.98
N ASP A 110 -8.75 3.22 -7.82
CA ASP A 110 -9.94 3.59 -8.59
C ASP A 110 -9.90 3.04 -10.03
N ASN A 111 -8.86 2.26 -10.38
CA ASN A 111 -8.70 1.66 -11.69
C ASN A 111 -9.13 0.18 -11.68
N ILE A 112 -10.26 -0.13 -12.34
CA ILE A 112 -10.82 -1.48 -12.37
C ILE A 112 -9.86 -2.53 -12.94
N SER A 113 -9.10 -2.20 -13.99
CA SER A 113 -8.14 -3.14 -14.58
C SER A 113 -7.04 -3.52 -13.59
N TYR A 114 -6.57 -2.55 -12.79
CA TYR A 114 -5.57 -2.79 -11.77
C TYR A 114 -6.16 -3.54 -10.57
N ALA A 115 -7.39 -3.21 -10.19
CA ALA A 115 -8.10 -3.92 -9.13
C ALA A 115 -8.29 -5.41 -9.42
N LEU A 116 -8.72 -5.74 -10.64
CA LEU A 116 -8.93 -7.13 -11.08
C LEU A 116 -7.60 -7.90 -11.17
N GLU A 117 -6.54 -7.26 -11.67
CA GLU A 117 -5.19 -7.84 -11.69
C GLU A 117 -4.67 -8.10 -10.27
N ALA A 118 -4.81 -7.13 -9.37
CA ALA A 118 -4.41 -7.27 -7.98
C ALA A 118 -5.17 -8.40 -7.27
N LYS A 119 -6.49 -8.49 -7.47
CA LYS A 119 -7.30 -9.58 -6.95
C LYS A 119 -6.80 -10.94 -7.42
N LYS A 120 -6.52 -11.07 -8.72
CA LYS A 120 -5.98 -12.31 -9.30
C LYS A 120 -4.62 -12.67 -8.71
N ILE A 121 -3.70 -11.72 -8.60
CA ILE A 121 -2.37 -11.94 -8.01
C ILE A 121 -2.48 -12.50 -6.59
N ILE A 122 -3.34 -11.90 -5.76
CA ILE A 122 -3.53 -12.36 -4.39
C ILE A 122 -4.13 -13.77 -4.38
N ALA A 123 -5.17 -14.02 -5.18
CA ALA A 123 -5.82 -15.34 -5.26
C ALA A 123 -4.86 -16.44 -5.71
N ASP A 124 -4.02 -16.16 -6.71
CA ASP A 124 -3.06 -17.14 -7.25
C ASP A 124 -1.94 -17.48 -6.24
N ASN A 125 -1.67 -16.61 -5.28
CA ASN A 125 -0.60 -16.77 -4.29
C ASN A 125 -1.07 -17.14 -2.88
N THR A 126 -2.37 -17.34 -2.69
CA THR A 126 -2.94 -17.66 -1.37
C THR A 126 -3.98 -18.74 -1.49
N SER A 127 -4.18 -19.52 -0.42
CA SER A 127 -5.25 -20.52 -0.34
C SER A 127 -6.59 -19.91 0.08
N CYS A 128 -6.61 -18.63 0.44
CA CYS A 128 -7.81 -17.95 0.90
C CYS A 128 -8.48 -17.18 -0.23
N PRO A 129 -9.79 -17.33 -0.45
CA PRO A 129 -10.52 -16.50 -1.38
C PRO A 129 -10.45 -15.04 -0.93
N ILE A 130 -10.20 -14.14 -1.89
CA ILE A 130 -10.19 -12.71 -1.65
C ILE A 130 -11.26 -12.03 -2.49
N ASN A 131 -12.00 -11.12 -1.89
CA ASN A 131 -12.99 -10.28 -2.54
C ASN A 131 -12.71 -8.81 -2.26
N PHE A 132 -13.27 -7.93 -3.11
CA PHE A 132 -13.25 -6.51 -2.81
C PHE A 132 -14.00 -6.24 -1.50
N SER A 133 -13.36 -5.46 -0.63
CA SER A 133 -13.97 -5.08 0.64
C SER A 133 -15.05 -4.02 0.40
N ASN A 134 -16.22 -4.20 1.01
CA ASN A 134 -17.25 -3.17 1.09
C ASN A 134 -16.94 -2.12 2.16
N ASN A 135 -15.93 -2.37 2.97
CA ASN A 135 -15.45 -1.47 4.02
C ASN A 135 -14.02 -1.03 3.70
N ARG A 136 -13.80 0.26 3.63
CA ARG A 136 -12.46 0.83 3.43
C ARG A 136 -11.48 0.58 4.59
N GLY A 137 -11.93 -0.02 5.70
CA GLY A 137 -11.13 -0.24 6.89
C GLY A 137 -10.69 1.09 7.52
N PHE A 138 -9.54 1.06 8.18
CA PHE A 138 -8.96 2.23 8.87
C PHE A 138 -8.06 3.10 7.99
N ARG A 139 -7.92 2.79 6.70
CA ARG A 139 -7.07 3.60 5.83
C ARG A 139 -7.61 5.03 5.69
N PRO A 140 -6.73 6.04 5.67
CA PRO A 140 -7.14 7.42 5.49
C PRO A 140 -7.66 7.68 4.07
N ILE A 141 -8.41 8.77 3.92
CA ILE A 141 -8.81 9.27 2.59
C ILE A 141 -7.60 9.96 1.96
N THR A 142 -7.19 9.49 0.76
CA THR A 142 -6.10 10.09 -0.01
C THR A 142 -6.62 11.17 -0.97
N LYS A 143 -5.73 12.02 -1.46
CA LYS A 143 -6.06 12.97 -2.55
C LYS A 143 -6.54 12.26 -3.81
N PHE A 144 -5.94 11.11 -4.12
CA PHE A 144 -6.30 10.32 -5.30
C PHE A 144 -7.71 9.73 -5.16
N GLU A 145 -8.07 9.28 -3.96
CA GLU A 145 -9.44 8.83 -3.68
C GLU A 145 -10.45 9.95 -3.86
N LYS A 146 -10.20 11.13 -3.30
CA LYS A 146 -11.06 12.31 -3.49
C LYS A 146 -11.24 12.65 -4.97
N LYS A 147 -10.14 12.59 -5.75
CA LYS A 147 -10.16 12.80 -7.20
C LYS A 147 -10.94 11.71 -7.94
N GLY A 148 -10.80 10.44 -7.54
CA GLY A 148 -11.56 9.32 -8.08
C GLY A 148 -13.06 9.50 -7.83
N ILE A 149 -13.44 9.79 -6.58
CA ILE A 149 -14.84 10.03 -6.19
C ILE A 149 -15.43 11.22 -6.96
N SER A 150 -14.69 12.34 -7.12
CA SER A 150 -15.16 13.49 -7.89
C SER A 150 -15.41 13.16 -9.36
N LYS A 151 -14.73 12.16 -9.91
CA LYS A 151 -14.94 11.61 -11.25
C LYS A 151 -16.00 10.51 -11.31
N LYS A 152 -16.69 10.24 -10.19
CA LYS A 152 -17.65 9.13 -10.05
C LYS A 152 -17.02 7.74 -10.28
N ASN A 153 -15.72 7.58 -10.05
CA ASN A 153 -15.07 6.28 -10.10
C ASN A 153 -15.42 5.47 -8.84
N PHE A 154 -15.59 4.16 -9.01
CA PHE A 154 -15.63 3.24 -7.88
C PHE A 154 -14.23 3.11 -7.27
N ILE A 155 -14.18 2.95 -5.94
CA ILE A 155 -12.95 2.65 -5.22
C ILE A 155 -12.96 1.16 -4.88
N PHE A 156 -11.88 0.49 -5.24
CA PHE A 156 -11.68 -0.94 -5.01
C PHE A 156 -10.66 -1.12 -3.90
N ASP A 157 -11.09 -1.72 -2.80
CA ASP A 157 -10.26 -2.08 -1.66
C ASP A 157 -10.05 -3.60 -1.61
N LEU A 158 -8.80 -4.04 -1.46
CA LEU A 158 -8.42 -5.43 -1.22
C LEU A 158 -7.61 -5.49 0.06
N ILE A 159 -8.01 -6.36 0.99
CA ILE A 159 -7.32 -6.57 2.25
C ILE A 159 -6.92 -8.05 2.35
N TYR A 160 -5.62 -8.30 2.36
CA TYR A 160 -5.06 -9.63 2.59
C TYR A 160 -4.55 -9.72 4.03
N ILE A 161 -4.96 -10.75 4.76
CA ILE A 161 -4.53 -11.03 6.13
C ILE A 161 -3.68 -12.31 6.10
N LYS A 162 -2.44 -12.24 6.62
CA LYS A 162 -1.56 -13.40 6.72
C LYS A 162 -1.99 -14.31 7.88
N GLN A 163 -2.30 -15.55 7.56
CA GLN A 163 -2.65 -16.60 8.53
C GLN A 163 -1.41 -17.26 9.13
#